data_59d1ac5393d14fca0c5b10702bcb6da8
#
_entry.id   59d1ac5393d14fca0c5b10702bcb6da8
#
_cell.length_a   1.000
_cell.length_b   1.000
_cell.length_c   1.000
_cell.angle_alpha   90.00
_cell.angle_beta   90.00
_cell.angle_gamma   90.00
#
_symmetry.space_group_name_H-M   'P 1'
#
loop_
_entity.id
_entity.type
_entity.pdbx_description
1 polymer ?
#
loop_
_entity_poly.entity_id
_entity_poly.type
_entity_poly.pdbx_seq_one_letter_code
_entity_poly.pdbx_strand_id
1 'polypeptide(L)'
;MTEVSMQQVDDSNAETIEKVLKHREGIPGAIGPPTTAYNVEEKGDPNQGVEGKDPSELERQFLIKWVGWSHLHNTWESLKSLNGSNVKGIKKLENYIKKLDELEFWKSRADKEYIEHYDCEQEMNDELLDEYKKVERVIAHQVSREKNAAGEKAVEYLIKWACLPYSDCTWEDEGLIQQSFAQKIDEYYTRIESKTLPNKINAGMFTKKRPKFMKLEEMPDFLRPKVNPDLELRDYQLQGLNWLLHAWSRENSCILADEMGLGKTIQTISFLSSLFHLHDIHGPFLIVVPLSTMTGIFFNNLNQSLEEFY
;
A
#
# COMPACT_ATOMS: atom_id res chain seq x y z
N MET A 1 -52.93 29.92 -1.19
CA MET A 1 -52.39 28.58 -1.00
C MET A 1 -51.16 28.50 -1.88
N THR A 2 -50.01 28.75 -1.30
CA THR A 2 -48.73 28.78 -1.99
C THR A 2 -48.02 27.46 -1.64
N GLU A 3 -47.92 26.59 -2.62
CA GLU A 3 -47.13 25.34 -2.50
C GLU A 3 -45.67 25.70 -2.42
N VAL A 4 -45.06 25.39 -1.28
CA VAL A 4 -43.60 25.38 -1.09
C VAL A 4 -43.12 24.08 -1.68
N SER A 5 -42.52 24.15 -2.87
CA SER A 5 -41.81 23.03 -3.46
C SER A 5 -40.56 22.72 -2.59
N MET A 6 -40.61 21.63 -1.85
CA MET A 6 -39.42 21.03 -1.26
C MET A 6 -38.51 20.60 -2.41
N GLN A 7 -37.42 21.33 -2.60
CA GLN A 7 -36.29 20.86 -3.39
C GLN A 7 -35.77 19.57 -2.74
N GLN A 8 -35.94 18.45 -3.43
CA GLN A 8 -35.18 17.23 -3.15
C GLN A 8 -33.70 17.56 -3.37
N VAL A 9 -32.97 17.69 -2.28
CA VAL A 9 -31.50 17.74 -2.33
C VAL A 9 -31.05 16.38 -2.83
N ASP A 10 -30.36 16.37 -3.94
CA ASP A 10 -29.82 15.16 -4.59
C ASP A 10 -28.80 14.53 -3.65
N ASP A 11 -29.18 13.42 -3.01
CA ASP A 11 -28.45 12.75 -1.92
C ASP A 11 -27.25 11.91 -2.46
N SER A 12 -26.99 11.98 -3.78
CA SER A 12 -25.97 11.21 -4.47
C SER A 12 -24.56 11.76 -4.33
N ASN A 13 -24.37 13.00 -3.85
CA ASN A 13 -23.08 13.68 -3.77
C ASN A 13 -22.59 13.93 -2.32
N ALA A 14 -23.19 13.31 -1.32
CA ALA A 14 -22.79 13.50 0.07
C ALA A 14 -21.51 12.69 0.38
N GLU A 15 -20.42 13.38 0.76
CA GLU A 15 -19.21 12.75 1.26
C GLU A 15 -19.50 11.97 2.55
N THR A 16 -18.87 10.82 2.69
CA THR A 16 -19.14 9.93 3.83
C THR A 16 -17.85 9.70 4.62
N ILE A 17 -17.92 9.93 5.92
CA ILE A 17 -16.80 9.64 6.85
C ILE A 17 -16.60 8.13 6.90
N GLU A 18 -15.40 7.66 6.54
CA GLU A 18 -15.01 6.27 6.75
C GLU A 18 -14.50 6.06 8.16
N LYS A 19 -13.54 6.90 8.59
CA LYS A 19 -12.90 6.83 9.90
C LYS A 19 -12.39 8.20 10.32
N VAL A 20 -12.37 8.46 11.63
CA VAL A 20 -11.62 9.57 12.24
C VAL A 20 -10.28 9.01 12.68
N LEU A 21 -9.18 9.57 12.18
CA LEU A 21 -7.83 9.04 12.38
C LEU A 21 -7.13 9.67 13.58
N LYS A 22 -7.13 11.01 13.63
CA LYS A 22 -6.44 11.82 14.64
C LYS A 22 -7.26 13.05 14.99
N HIS A 23 -6.83 13.75 16.04
CA HIS A 23 -7.32 15.08 16.37
C HIS A 23 -6.14 16.01 16.68
N ARG A 24 -6.35 17.31 16.55
CA ARG A 24 -5.40 18.36 16.93
C ARG A 24 -6.14 19.61 17.37
N GLU A 25 -5.44 20.47 18.09
CA GLU A 25 -5.87 21.86 18.25
C GLU A 25 -5.19 22.69 17.15
N GLY A 26 -6.00 23.28 16.28
CA GLY A 26 -5.54 23.94 15.08
C GLY A 26 -6.10 25.34 14.89
N ILE A 27 -5.50 26.09 13.98
CA ILE A 27 -5.93 27.45 13.64
C ILE A 27 -7.30 27.39 12.99
N PRO A 28 -8.29 28.19 13.44
CA PRO A 28 -9.59 28.26 12.78
C PRO A 28 -9.45 28.58 11.29
N GLY A 29 -10.09 27.76 10.44
CA GLY A 29 -10.01 27.88 8.99
C GLY A 29 -8.85 27.10 8.33
N ALA A 30 -7.91 26.51 9.08
CA ALA A 30 -6.92 25.57 8.55
C ALA A 30 -7.51 24.17 8.38
N ILE A 31 -8.57 24.07 7.57
CA ILE A 31 -9.41 22.87 7.36
C ILE A 31 -9.73 22.64 5.88
N GLY A 32 -10.27 21.48 5.56
CA GLY A 32 -10.72 21.13 4.21
C GLY A 32 -9.60 20.79 3.22
N PRO A 33 -9.86 20.93 1.91
CA PRO A 33 -8.94 20.54 0.85
C PRO A 33 -7.51 21.10 0.95
N PRO A 34 -7.24 22.31 1.46
CA PRO A 34 -5.88 22.80 1.66
C PRO A 34 -5.03 21.95 2.60
N THR A 35 -5.65 21.10 3.41
CA THR A 35 -4.98 20.23 4.40
C THR A 35 -4.68 18.82 3.89
N THR A 36 -5.01 18.51 2.63
CA THR A 36 -4.65 17.22 2.02
C THR A 36 -3.13 17.09 1.89
N ALA A 37 -2.64 15.84 1.89
CA ALA A 37 -1.20 15.58 1.86
C ALA A 37 -0.48 16.30 0.72
N TYR A 38 -1.02 16.22 -0.49
CA TYR A 38 -0.44 16.84 -1.68
C TYR A 38 -0.51 18.38 -1.67
N ASN A 39 -1.60 18.98 -1.13
CA ASN A 39 -1.67 20.44 -1.00
C ASN A 39 -0.71 20.98 0.05
N VAL A 40 -0.53 20.24 1.14
CA VAL A 40 0.46 20.58 2.18
C VAL A 40 1.88 20.48 1.64
N GLU A 41 2.19 19.50 0.80
CA GLU A 41 3.49 19.35 0.16
C GLU A 41 3.76 20.50 -0.84
N GLU A 42 2.75 20.91 -1.61
CA GLU A 42 2.87 21.97 -2.63
C GLU A 42 2.89 23.39 -2.02
N LYS A 43 2.01 23.67 -1.04
CA LYS A 43 1.71 25.03 -0.55
C LYS A 43 2.09 25.28 0.91
N GLY A 44 2.54 24.23 1.61
CA GLY A 44 2.79 24.25 3.06
C GLY A 44 1.54 23.97 3.89
N ASP A 45 1.75 23.61 5.16
CA ASP A 45 0.64 23.33 6.09
C ASP A 45 -0.07 24.64 6.47
N PRO A 46 -1.38 24.80 6.19
CA PRO A 46 -2.14 25.96 6.62
C PRO A 46 -2.22 26.13 8.15
N ASN A 47 -1.84 25.09 8.91
CA ASN A 47 -1.76 25.10 10.35
C ASN A 47 -0.37 25.55 10.90
N GLN A 48 0.53 26.04 10.05
CA GLN A 48 1.82 26.59 10.50
C GLN A 48 1.61 27.79 11.43
N GLY A 49 2.40 27.84 12.51
CA GLY A 49 2.34 28.95 13.48
C GLY A 49 1.35 28.76 14.63
N VAL A 50 0.91 27.54 14.89
CA VAL A 50 0.13 27.16 16.09
C VAL A 50 0.96 27.35 17.36
N GLU A 51 2.28 27.12 17.27
CA GLU A 51 3.20 27.25 18.38
C GLU A 51 3.23 28.71 18.89
N GLY A 52 2.77 28.92 20.13
CA GLY A 52 2.72 30.23 20.79
C GLY A 52 1.38 30.97 20.71
N LYS A 53 0.34 30.37 20.13
CA LYS A 53 -1.03 30.90 20.19
C LYS A 53 -1.71 30.52 21.50
N ASP A 54 -2.62 31.40 21.95
CA ASP A 54 -3.45 31.14 23.12
C ASP A 54 -4.40 29.96 22.81
N PRO A 55 -4.56 28.95 23.67
CA PRO A 55 -5.52 27.84 23.48
C PRO A 55 -6.95 28.29 23.18
N SER A 56 -7.35 29.50 23.63
CA SER A 56 -8.66 30.07 23.32
C SER A 56 -8.84 30.50 21.86
N GLU A 57 -7.76 30.65 21.10
CA GLU A 57 -7.74 31.01 19.67
C GLU A 57 -7.72 29.79 18.76
N LEU A 58 -7.60 28.61 19.34
CA LEU A 58 -7.53 27.35 18.59
C LEU A 58 -8.89 26.64 18.55
N GLU A 59 -9.11 25.85 17.53
CA GLU A 59 -10.29 24.97 17.43
C GLU A 59 -9.86 23.50 17.31
N ARG A 60 -10.64 22.62 17.91
CA ARG A 60 -10.41 21.17 17.77
C ARG A 60 -10.74 20.71 16.36
N GLN A 61 -9.76 20.12 15.70
CA GLN A 61 -9.84 19.60 14.34
C GLN A 61 -9.61 18.10 14.35
N PHE A 62 -10.23 17.41 13.39
CA PHE A 62 -10.18 15.95 13.25
C PHE A 62 -9.71 15.59 11.87
N LEU A 63 -8.76 14.67 11.76
CA LEU A 63 -8.30 14.12 10.50
C LEU A 63 -9.27 13.06 10.02
N ILE A 64 -9.94 13.32 8.92
CA ILE A 64 -11.02 12.51 8.37
C ILE A 64 -10.50 11.68 7.19
N LYS A 65 -10.73 10.37 7.25
CA LYS A 65 -10.63 9.48 6.10
C LYS A 65 -12.00 9.34 5.45
N TRP A 66 -12.06 9.61 4.16
CA TRP A 66 -13.27 9.59 3.36
C TRP A 66 -13.48 8.25 2.68
N VAL A 67 -14.72 7.79 2.58
CA VAL A 67 -15.07 6.53 1.89
C VAL A 67 -14.73 6.64 0.41
N GLY A 68 -14.00 5.65 -0.10
CA GLY A 68 -13.65 5.57 -1.52
C GLY A 68 -12.45 6.41 -1.95
N TRP A 69 -11.86 7.22 -1.07
CA TRP A 69 -10.66 8.01 -1.33
C TRP A 69 -9.43 7.38 -0.67
N SER A 70 -8.25 7.63 -1.21
CA SER A 70 -6.99 7.22 -0.55
C SER A 70 -6.65 8.09 0.65
N HIS A 71 -5.63 7.70 1.40
CA HIS A 71 -5.11 8.49 2.52
C HIS A 71 -4.46 9.81 2.09
N LEU A 72 -4.15 10.00 0.80
CA LEU A 72 -3.68 11.29 0.27
C LEU A 72 -4.75 12.38 0.38
N HIS A 73 -6.02 11.99 0.31
CA HIS A 73 -7.18 12.89 0.33
C HIS A 73 -7.77 13.10 1.73
N ASN A 74 -7.11 12.63 2.78
CA ASN A 74 -7.53 12.93 4.14
C ASN A 74 -7.48 14.43 4.39
N THR A 75 -8.53 14.97 5.02
CA THR A 75 -8.62 16.38 5.37
C THR A 75 -8.74 16.57 6.87
N TRP A 76 -8.20 17.68 7.36
CA TRP A 76 -8.51 18.17 8.70
C TRP A 76 -9.83 18.93 8.64
N GLU A 77 -10.74 18.60 9.54
CA GLU A 77 -12.08 19.18 9.58
C GLU A 77 -12.43 19.60 11.01
N SER A 78 -13.16 20.69 11.14
CA SER A 78 -13.74 21.08 12.42
C SER A 78 -15.15 20.50 12.61
N LEU A 79 -15.61 20.41 13.85
CA LEU A 79 -17.00 19.99 14.13
C LEU A 79 -18.02 20.91 13.45
N LYS A 80 -17.68 22.20 13.33
CA LYS A 80 -18.55 23.20 12.68
C LYS A 80 -18.63 22.97 11.17
N SER A 81 -17.49 22.68 10.53
CA SER A 81 -17.40 22.36 9.11
C SER A 81 -18.25 21.13 8.78
N LEU A 82 -18.07 20.03 9.51
CA LEU A 82 -18.77 18.78 9.28
C LEU A 82 -20.30 18.88 9.52
N ASN A 83 -20.72 19.64 10.51
CA ASN A 83 -22.13 19.88 10.77
C ASN A 83 -22.79 20.85 9.77
N GLY A 84 -22.00 21.75 9.17
CA GLY A 84 -22.45 22.69 8.14
C GLY A 84 -22.55 22.09 6.74
N SER A 85 -21.86 20.99 6.50
CA SER A 85 -21.81 20.27 5.22
C SER A 85 -22.76 19.08 5.24
N ASN A 86 -23.24 18.66 4.07
CA ASN A 86 -24.10 17.47 3.95
C ASN A 86 -23.28 16.17 4.03
N VAL A 87 -22.58 15.96 5.16
CA VAL A 87 -21.66 14.84 5.38
C VAL A 87 -22.40 13.70 6.08
N LYS A 88 -22.24 12.47 5.55
CA LYS A 88 -22.76 11.26 6.18
C LYS A 88 -21.73 10.65 7.16
N GLY A 89 -22.20 9.97 8.19
CA GLY A 89 -21.34 9.26 9.13
C GLY A 89 -20.86 10.06 10.34
N ILE A 90 -21.47 11.20 10.67
CA ILE A 90 -21.14 12.06 11.83
C ILE A 90 -21.12 11.28 13.15
N LYS A 91 -21.95 10.23 13.30
CA LYS A 91 -21.91 9.35 14.48
C LYS A 91 -20.52 8.74 14.76
N LYS A 92 -19.68 8.55 13.72
CA LYS A 92 -18.32 8.06 13.91
C LYS A 92 -17.45 9.08 14.61
N LEU A 93 -17.65 10.37 14.30
CA LEU A 93 -16.97 11.48 14.98
C LEU A 93 -17.46 11.60 16.44
N GLU A 94 -18.77 11.53 16.69
CA GLU A 94 -19.32 11.57 18.06
C GLU A 94 -18.74 10.41 18.91
N ASN A 95 -18.67 9.20 18.34
CA ASN A 95 -18.06 8.05 19.01
C ASN A 95 -16.56 8.24 19.26
N TYR A 96 -15.86 8.90 18.33
CA TYR A 96 -14.44 9.22 18.51
C TYR A 96 -14.22 10.22 19.65
N ILE A 97 -15.02 11.29 19.70
CA ILE A 97 -14.96 12.28 20.77
C ILE A 97 -15.23 11.63 22.13
N LYS A 98 -16.28 10.80 22.21
CA LYS A 98 -16.57 10.06 23.44
C LYS A 98 -15.42 9.16 23.90
N LYS A 99 -14.74 8.48 22.96
CA LYS A 99 -13.54 7.70 23.27
C LYS A 99 -12.38 8.56 23.80
N LEU A 100 -12.23 9.78 23.29
CA LEU A 100 -11.22 10.71 23.80
C LEU A 100 -11.50 11.08 25.26
N ASP A 101 -12.74 11.41 25.60
CA ASP A 101 -13.13 11.74 26.98
C ASP A 101 -12.89 10.54 27.92
N GLU A 102 -13.23 9.32 27.47
CA GLU A 102 -12.96 8.08 28.20
C GLU A 102 -11.45 7.83 28.36
N LEU A 103 -10.64 8.15 27.34
CA LEU A 103 -9.19 8.03 27.37
C LEU A 103 -8.54 9.02 28.34
N GLU A 104 -8.96 10.29 28.33
CA GLU A 104 -8.48 11.30 29.27
C GLU A 104 -8.79 10.89 30.72
N PHE A 105 -9.99 10.38 30.96
CA PHE A 105 -10.38 9.85 32.26
C PHE A 105 -9.52 8.64 32.67
N TRP A 106 -9.21 7.74 31.75
CA TRP A 106 -8.34 6.59 31.98
C TRP A 106 -6.90 7.06 32.27
N LYS A 107 -6.31 7.93 31.44
CA LYS A 107 -4.95 8.49 31.63
C LYS A 107 -4.79 9.17 32.98
N SER A 108 -5.83 9.80 33.52
CA SER A 108 -5.79 10.44 34.84
C SER A 108 -5.65 9.46 36.01
N ARG A 109 -5.84 8.15 35.81
CA ARG A 109 -5.87 7.10 36.84
C ARG A 109 -4.95 5.92 36.57
N ALA A 110 -4.47 5.78 35.35
CA ALA A 110 -3.60 4.69 34.96
C ALA A 110 -2.17 4.90 35.48
N ASP A 111 -1.46 3.82 35.70
CA ASP A 111 -0.03 3.88 36.04
C ASP A 111 0.77 4.36 34.83
N LYS A 112 1.88 5.04 35.12
CA LYS A 112 2.74 5.70 34.12
C LYS A 112 3.21 4.71 33.03
N GLU A 113 3.53 3.47 33.38
CA GLU A 113 3.97 2.43 32.47
C GLU A 113 2.90 2.09 31.39
N TYR A 114 1.62 2.03 31.79
CA TYR A 114 0.51 1.80 30.85
C TYR A 114 0.28 2.99 29.93
N ILE A 115 0.46 4.21 30.41
CA ILE A 115 0.35 5.43 29.61
C ILE A 115 1.47 5.46 28.57
N GLU A 116 2.72 5.20 28.97
CA GLU A 116 3.87 5.13 28.07
C GLU A 116 3.68 4.05 26.97
N HIS A 117 3.16 2.88 27.34
CA HIS A 117 2.86 1.83 26.37
C HIS A 117 1.80 2.28 25.36
N TYR A 118 0.72 2.91 25.84
CA TYR A 118 -0.32 3.46 24.98
C TYR A 118 0.22 4.53 24.03
N ASP A 119 1.02 5.46 24.54
CA ASP A 119 1.60 6.54 23.74
C ASP A 119 2.55 5.98 22.66
N CYS A 120 3.37 4.99 22.98
CA CYS A 120 4.20 4.28 22.01
C CYS A 120 3.36 3.57 20.92
N GLU A 121 2.23 2.95 21.27
CA GLU A 121 1.30 2.37 20.31
C GLU A 121 0.68 3.43 19.39
N GLN A 122 0.38 4.61 19.91
CA GLN A 122 -0.11 5.72 19.09
C GLN A 122 0.96 6.25 18.13
N GLU A 123 2.20 6.39 18.56
CA GLU A 123 3.32 6.76 17.69
C GLU A 123 3.50 5.76 16.53
N MET A 124 3.46 4.46 16.82
CA MET A 124 3.50 3.43 15.77
C MET A 124 2.33 3.53 14.78
N ASN A 125 1.12 3.80 15.27
CA ASN A 125 -0.04 4.03 14.42
C ASN A 125 0.11 5.27 13.55
N ASP A 126 0.76 6.31 14.07
CA ASP A 126 1.03 7.55 13.34
C ASP A 126 2.02 7.33 12.20
N GLU A 127 3.09 6.56 12.42
CA GLU A 127 4.03 6.14 11.38
C GLU A 127 3.33 5.33 10.29
N LEU A 128 2.44 4.41 10.66
CA LEU A 128 1.65 3.64 9.69
C LEU A 128 0.75 4.52 8.82
N LEU A 129 0.16 5.58 9.38
CA LEU A 129 -0.65 6.52 8.59
C LEU A 129 0.17 7.24 7.53
N ASP A 130 1.45 7.48 7.77
CA ASP A 130 2.35 8.06 6.77
C ASP A 130 2.75 7.02 5.71
N GLU A 131 2.94 5.75 6.09
CA GLU A 131 3.14 4.68 5.11
C GLU A 131 1.94 4.49 4.17
N TYR A 132 0.70 4.61 4.67
CA TYR A 132 -0.52 4.47 3.86
C TYR A 132 -0.66 5.52 2.75
N LYS A 133 0.13 6.59 2.78
CA LYS A 133 0.19 7.62 1.72
C LYS A 133 1.20 7.27 0.62
N LYS A 134 2.05 6.25 0.81
CA LYS A 134 3.08 5.87 -0.15
C LYS A 134 2.54 4.89 -1.18
N VAL A 135 2.93 5.10 -2.43
CA VAL A 135 2.60 4.17 -3.52
C VAL A 135 3.52 2.96 -3.45
N GLU A 136 2.94 1.77 -3.23
CA GLU A 136 3.67 0.51 -3.34
C GLU A 136 3.90 0.14 -4.80
N ARG A 137 2.82 0.12 -5.60
CA ARG A 137 2.88 -0.13 -7.04
C ARG A 137 1.67 0.43 -7.78
N VAL A 138 1.85 0.69 -9.06
CA VAL A 138 0.77 0.92 -10.02
C VAL A 138 0.31 -0.43 -10.58
N ILE A 139 -1.00 -0.70 -10.53
CA ILE A 139 -1.61 -1.97 -10.97
C ILE A 139 -2.12 -1.87 -12.40
N ALA A 140 -2.82 -0.80 -12.72
CA ALA A 140 -3.47 -0.59 -14.01
C ALA A 140 -3.56 0.91 -14.33
N HIS A 141 -3.82 1.25 -15.58
CA HIS A 141 -4.17 2.60 -15.97
C HIS A 141 -5.44 2.60 -16.83
N GLN A 142 -6.16 3.69 -16.79
CA GLN A 142 -7.29 3.94 -17.67
C GLN A 142 -7.27 5.39 -18.16
N VAL A 143 -7.85 5.59 -19.32
CA VAL A 143 -8.05 6.94 -19.86
C VAL A 143 -9.43 7.41 -19.41
N SER A 144 -9.49 8.42 -18.57
CA SER A 144 -10.74 8.98 -18.09
C SER A 144 -11.61 9.48 -19.25
N ARG A 145 -12.93 9.43 -19.07
CA ARG A 145 -13.88 10.03 -20.00
C ARG A 145 -13.92 11.55 -19.88
N GLU A 146 -13.50 12.08 -18.77
CA GLU A 146 -13.41 13.51 -18.50
C GLU A 146 -12.11 14.06 -19.07
N LYS A 147 -12.18 15.27 -19.60
CA LYS A 147 -11.00 15.99 -20.08
C LYS A 147 -10.44 16.84 -18.96
N ASN A 148 -9.11 16.87 -18.86
CA ASN A 148 -8.43 17.79 -17.95
C ASN A 148 -8.65 19.26 -18.36
N ALA A 149 -8.21 20.20 -17.54
CA ALA A 149 -8.32 21.64 -17.80
C ALA A 149 -7.65 22.07 -19.12
N ALA A 150 -6.71 21.29 -19.66
CA ALA A 150 -6.05 21.50 -20.94
C ALA A 150 -6.82 20.92 -22.14
N GLY A 151 -7.96 20.24 -21.92
CA GLY A 151 -8.79 19.62 -22.97
C GLY A 151 -8.28 18.24 -23.43
N GLU A 152 -7.24 17.71 -22.80
CA GLU A 152 -6.70 16.38 -23.04
C GLU A 152 -7.42 15.35 -22.17
N LYS A 153 -7.42 14.09 -22.62
CA LYS A 153 -7.98 13.01 -21.82
C LYS A 153 -7.10 12.76 -20.60
N ALA A 154 -7.68 12.90 -19.41
CA ALA A 154 -6.98 12.58 -18.18
C ALA A 154 -6.65 11.07 -18.12
N VAL A 155 -5.47 10.73 -17.63
CA VAL A 155 -5.07 9.35 -17.32
C VAL A 155 -5.22 9.16 -15.82
N GLU A 156 -5.78 8.03 -15.44
CA GLU A 156 -5.91 7.63 -14.04
C GLU A 156 -5.17 6.31 -13.84
N TYR A 157 -4.52 6.18 -12.69
CA TYR A 157 -3.80 4.97 -12.28
C TYR A 157 -4.49 4.29 -11.12
N LEU A 158 -4.66 2.97 -11.20
CA LEU A 158 -5.08 2.15 -10.06
C LEU A 158 -3.87 1.89 -9.17
N ILE A 159 -3.89 2.45 -7.99
CA ILE A 159 -2.76 2.47 -7.06
C ILE A 159 -2.97 1.44 -5.95
N LYS A 160 -1.94 0.63 -5.71
CA LYS A 160 -1.76 -0.17 -4.51
C LYS A 160 -0.94 0.63 -3.51
N TRP A 161 -1.52 0.88 -2.37
CA TRP A 161 -0.92 1.64 -1.27
C TRP A 161 -0.06 0.74 -0.38
N ALA A 162 1.04 1.28 0.13
CA ALA A 162 1.90 0.56 1.07
C ALA A 162 1.13 0.17 2.33
N CYS A 163 1.41 -1.01 2.84
CA CYS A 163 0.80 -1.57 4.06
C CYS A 163 -0.74 -1.70 4.06
N LEU A 164 -1.43 -1.41 2.94
CA LEU A 164 -2.88 -1.60 2.80
C LEU A 164 -3.21 -2.83 1.94
N PRO A 165 -4.35 -3.50 2.13
CA PRO A 165 -4.76 -4.61 1.29
C PRO A 165 -5.17 -4.15 -0.12
N TYR A 166 -5.27 -5.08 -1.08
CA TYR A 166 -5.71 -4.78 -2.45
C TYR A 166 -7.16 -4.29 -2.55
N SER A 167 -8.00 -4.54 -1.54
CA SER A 167 -9.36 -3.99 -1.46
C SER A 167 -9.38 -2.47 -1.36
N ASP A 168 -8.31 -1.87 -0.88
CA ASP A 168 -8.18 -0.44 -0.61
C ASP A 168 -7.43 0.30 -1.74
N CYS A 169 -7.22 -0.39 -2.89
CA CYS A 169 -6.71 0.26 -4.09
C CYS A 169 -7.69 1.30 -4.61
N THR A 170 -7.18 2.46 -4.99
CA THR A 170 -7.97 3.57 -5.51
C THR A 170 -7.46 4.01 -6.88
N TRP A 171 -8.37 4.61 -7.68
CA TRP A 171 -8.02 5.29 -8.92
C TRP A 171 -7.61 6.72 -8.57
N GLU A 172 -6.43 7.12 -9.03
CA GLU A 172 -5.85 8.43 -8.77
C GLU A 172 -5.45 9.12 -10.07
N ASP A 173 -5.54 10.44 -10.10
CA ASP A 173 -5.14 11.25 -11.26
C ASP A 173 -3.63 11.14 -11.50
N GLU A 174 -3.24 11.02 -12.78
CA GLU A 174 -1.84 11.00 -13.22
C GLU A 174 -1.05 12.17 -12.66
N GLY A 175 -1.60 13.41 -12.70
CA GLY A 175 -0.92 14.60 -12.22
C GLY A 175 -0.53 14.50 -10.74
N LEU A 176 -1.40 13.91 -9.92
CA LEU A 176 -1.14 13.70 -8.50
C LEU A 176 -0.04 12.67 -8.25
N ILE A 177 -0.08 11.55 -8.97
CA ILE A 177 0.87 10.46 -8.77
C ILE A 177 2.22 10.79 -9.39
N GLN A 178 2.24 11.47 -10.54
CA GLN A 178 3.48 11.84 -11.22
C GLN A 178 4.32 12.82 -10.39
N GLN A 179 3.69 13.71 -9.64
CA GLN A 179 4.39 14.69 -8.82
C GLN A 179 5.32 14.06 -7.79
N SER A 180 4.85 13.03 -7.06
CA SER A 180 5.58 12.45 -5.92
C SER A 180 6.06 11.02 -6.18
N PHE A 181 5.51 10.32 -7.19
CA PHE A 181 5.75 8.88 -7.42
C PHE A 181 6.02 8.53 -8.88
N ALA A 182 6.64 9.43 -9.66
CA ALA A 182 6.96 9.23 -11.09
C ALA A 182 7.70 7.90 -11.34
N GLN A 183 8.64 7.53 -10.46
CA GLN A 183 9.38 6.28 -10.58
C GLN A 183 8.47 5.05 -10.60
N LYS A 184 7.36 5.04 -9.83
CA LYS A 184 6.41 3.92 -9.80
C LYS A 184 5.59 3.80 -11.10
N ILE A 185 5.37 4.92 -11.78
CA ILE A 185 4.78 4.94 -13.12
C ILE A 185 5.77 4.35 -14.14
N ASP A 186 7.04 4.75 -14.09
CA ASP A 186 8.08 4.22 -14.97
C ASP A 186 8.27 2.71 -14.77
N GLU A 187 8.31 2.23 -13.53
CA GLU A 187 8.34 0.80 -13.18
C GLU A 187 7.14 0.05 -13.78
N TYR A 188 5.95 0.65 -13.74
CA TYR A 188 4.74 0.08 -14.32
C TYR A 188 4.83 -0.06 -15.84
N TYR A 189 5.25 0.99 -16.57
CA TYR A 189 5.40 0.92 -18.01
C TYR A 189 6.52 -0.02 -18.43
N THR A 190 7.63 -0.04 -17.71
CA THR A 190 8.72 -0.99 -17.93
C THR A 190 8.22 -2.44 -17.84
N ARG A 191 7.35 -2.74 -16.87
CA ARG A 191 6.71 -4.08 -16.76
C ARG A 191 5.78 -4.40 -17.93
N ILE A 192 4.99 -3.43 -18.39
CA ILE A 192 4.08 -3.64 -19.53
C ILE A 192 4.85 -3.85 -20.83
N GLU A 193 5.91 -3.07 -21.03
CA GLU A 193 6.73 -3.12 -22.26
C GLU A 193 7.73 -4.27 -22.24
N SER A 194 7.92 -4.91 -21.08
CA SER A 194 8.85 -6.03 -20.95
C SER A 194 8.50 -7.17 -21.90
N LYS A 195 9.45 -7.54 -22.75
CA LYS A 195 9.33 -8.67 -23.69
C LYS A 195 9.35 -10.03 -22.98
N THR A 196 9.64 -10.06 -21.70
CA THR A 196 9.66 -11.28 -20.86
C THR A 196 8.26 -11.69 -20.40
N LEU A 197 7.26 -10.83 -20.58
CA LEU A 197 5.87 -11.22 -20.34
C LEU A 197 5.47 -12.35 -21.32
N PRO A 198 4.83 -13.42 -20.81
CA PRO A 198 4.43 -14.53 -21.68
C PRO A 198 3.46 -14.02 -22.74
N ASN A 199 3.86 -14.12 -24.00
CA ASN A 199 2.93 -13.98 -25.12
C ASN A 199 1.82 -15.00 -24.92
N LYS A 200 0.62 -14.55 -24.52
CA LYS A 200 -0.63 -15.31 -24.33
C LYS A 200 -0.37 -16.74 -23.85
N ILE A 201 -0.79 -17.06 -22.65
CA ILE A 201 -0.73 -18.42 -22.09
C ILE A 201 -1.27 -19.39 -23.14
N ASN A 202 -0.39 -20.06 -23.83
CA ASN A 202 -0.78 -21.15 -24.70
C ASN A 202 -1.23 -22.30 -23.78
N ALA A 203 -2.50 -22.66 -23.81
CA ALA A 203 -3.06 -23.78 -23.05
C ALA A 203 -2.29 -25.09 -23.24
N GLY A 204 -1.49 -25.21 -24.32
CA GLY A 204 -0.58 -26.33 -24.59
C GLY A 204 0.71 -26.36 -23.76
N MET A 205 1.00 -25.33 -22.97
CA MET A 205 2.25 -25.26 -22.19
C MET A 205 2.27 -26.27 -21.02
N PHE A 206 1.10 -26.63 -20.50
CA PHE A 206 0.95 -27.65 -19.46
C PHE A 206 1.10 -29.10 -19.96
N THR A 207 1.10 -29.33 -21.28
CA THR A 207 1.20 -30.67 -21.90
C THR A 207 2.61 -30.98 -22.39
N LYS A 208 3.53 -30.03 -22.38
CA LYS A 208 4.92 -30.28 -22.79
C LYS A 208 5.67 -31.05 -21.71
N LYS A 209 6.37 -32.11 -22.10
CA LYS A 209 7.32 -32.81 -21.22
C LYS A 209 8.29 -31.83 -20.61
N ARG A 210 8.47 -31.87 -19.27
CA ARG A 210 9.44 -31.05 -18.57
C ARG A 210 10.85 -31.30 -19.14
N PRO A 211 11.69 -30.26 -19.21
CA PRO A 211 13.06 -30.39 -19.70
C PRO A 211 13.87 -31.34 -18.81
N LYS A 212 14.91 -31.92 -19.38
CA LYS A 212 15.84 -32.74 -18.61
C LYS A 212 16.59 -31.86 -17.62
N PHE A 213 16.77 -32.38 -16.42
CA PHE A 213 17.55 -31.73 -15.38
C PHE A 213 18.99 -31.50 -15.84
N MET A 214 19.48 -30.29 -15.68
CA MET A 214 20.89 -29.91 -15.76
C MET A 214 21.32 -29.35 -14.43
N LYS A 215 22.42 -29.88 -13.88
CA LYS A 215 22.95 -29.43 -12.59
C LYS A 215 23.58 -28.07 -12.75
N LEU A 216 23.27 -27.18 -11.84
CA LEU A 216 23.95 -25.88 -11.71
C LEU A 216 25.23 -26.09 -10.88
N GLU A 217 26.38 -25.86 -11.48
CA GLU A 217 27.68 -25.96 -10.80
C GLU A 217 27.97 -24.73 -9.96
N GLU A 218 27.52 -23.56 -10.42
CA GLU A 218 27.69 -22.27 -9.76
C GLU A 218 26.35 -21.55 -9.69
N MET A 219 26.30 -20.50 -8.85
CA MET A 219 25.12 -19.63 -8.76
C MET A 219 24.96 -18.84 -10.07
N PRO A 220 23.83 -18.97 -10.77
CA PRO A 220 23.55 -18.20 -11.98
C PRO A 220 23.50 -16.69 -11.70
N ASP A 221 23.90 -15.88 -12.70
CA ASP A 221 23.94 -14.41 -12.58
C ASP A 221 22.58 -13.79 -12.28
N PHE A 222 21.48 -14.38 -12.78
CA PHE A 222 20.12 -13.91 -12.50
C PHE A 222 19.69 -14.08 -11.03
N LEU A 223 20.44 -14.84 -10.23
CA LEU A 223 20.21 -14.96 -8.78
C LEU A 223 21.06 -13.98 -7.96
N ARG A 224 21.97 -13.22 -8.60
CA ARG A 224 22.84 -12.26 -7.90
C ARG A 224 22.07 -10.97 -7.62
N PRO A 225 21.93 -10.54 -6.35
CA PRO A 225 21.27 -9.28 -6.03
C PRO A 225 22.01 -8.08 -6.62
N LYS A 226 21.28 -7.14 -7.24
CA LYS A 226 21.88 -5.91 -7.79
C LYS A 226 22.48 -5.00 -6.71
N VAL A 227 21.86 -4.97 -5.53
CA VAL A 227 22.27 -4.11 -4.41
C VAL A 227 23.51 -4.64 -3.72
N ASN A 228 23.71 -5.97 -3.67
CA ASN A 228 24.86 -6.61 -3.04
C ASN A 228 25.33 -7.79 -3.87
N PRO A 229 26.13 -7.56 -4.94
CA PRO A 229 26.56 -8.59 -5.88
C PRO A 229 27.42 -9.71 -5.26
N ASP A 230 28.04 -9.44 -4.09
CA ASP A 230 28.88 -10.39 -3.37
C ASP A 230 28.07 -11.42 -2.57
N LEU A 231 26.74 -11.27 -2.53
CA LEU A 231 25.86 -12.18 -1.82
C LEU A 231 25.63 -13.43 -2.67
N GLU A 232 26.19 -14.56 -2.24
CA GLU A 232 26.08 -15.84 -2.92
C GLU A 232 25.27 -16.85 -2.12
N LEU A 233 24.64 -17.79 -2.86
CA LEU A 233 24.04 -18.96 -2.23
C LEU A 233 25.15 -19.83 -1.62
N ARG A 234 24.95 -20.26 -0.40
CA ARG A 234 25.87 -21.22 0.24
C ARG A 234 25.79 -22.56 -0.48
N ASP A 235 26.85 -23.35 -0.42
CA ASP A 235 26.94 -24.64 -1.12
C ASP A 235 25.73 -25.55 -0.89
N TYR A 236 25.27 -25.66 0.36
CA TYR A 236 24.08 -26.47 0.68
C TYR A 236 22.79 -25.88 0.11
N GLN A 237 22.69 -24.56 -0.02
CA GLN A 237 21.53 -23.90 -0.63
C GLN A 237 21.50 -24.13 -2.14
N LEU A 238 22.66 -24.08 -2.80
CA LEU A 238 22.78 -24.43 -4.21
C LEU A 238 22.50 -25.92 -4.45
N GLN A 239 22.92 -26.80 -3.52
CA GLN A 239 22.55 -28.22 -3.58
C GLN A 239 21.05 -28.41 -3.41
N GLY A 240 20.42 -27.70 -2.48
CA GLY A 240 18.95 -27.73 -2.29
C GLY A 240 18.20 -27.22 -3.52
N LEU A 241 18.68 -26.14 -4.15
CA LEU A 241 18.12 -25.64 -5.42
C LEU A 241 18.21 -26.70 -6.52
N ASN A 242 19.37 -27.31 -6.70
CA ASN A 242 19.55 -28.40 -7.66
C ASN A 242 18.62 -29.60 -7.39
N TRP A 243 18.43 -29.94 -6.13
CA TRP A 243 17.51 -31.00 -5.74
C TRP A 243 16.05 -30.65 -6.07
N LEU A 244 15.63 -29.41 -5.81
CA LEU A 244 14.29 -28.93 -6.18
C LEU A 244 14.07 -28.96 -7.70
N LEU A 245 15.03 -28.49 -8.50
CA LEU A 245 14.98 -28.53 -9.96
C LEU A 245 14.94 -29.96 -10.49
N HIS A 246 15.72 -30.88 -9.89
CA HIS A 246 15.70 -32.28 -10.25
C HIS A 246 14.34 -32.93 -9.95
N ALA A 247 13.78 -32.69 -8.74
CA ALA A 247 12.46 -33.20 -8.36
C ALA A 247 11.39 -32.68 -9.34
N TRP A 248 11.42 -31.38 -9.62
CA TRP A 248 10.50 -30.76 -10.57
C TRP A 248 10.63 -31.34 -11.98
N SER A 249 11.84 -31.53 -12.51
CA SER A 249 12.06 -32.10 -13.85
C SER A 249 11.48 -33.51 -14.01
N ARG A 250 11.36 -34.24 -12.89
CA ARG A 250 10.77 -35.60 -12.85
C ARG A 250 9.30 -35.61 -12.46
N GLU A 251 8.66 -34.44 -12.32
CA GLU A 251 7.26 -34.31 -11.90
C GLU A 251 6.99 -34.86 -10.48
N ASN A 252 8.03 -34.91 -9.66
CA ASN A 252 7.92 -35.37 -8.29
C ASN A 252 7.65 -34.19 -7.33
N SER A 253 6.70 -34.39 -6.41
CA SER A 253 6.53 -33.51 -5.26
C SER A 253 7.67 -33.72 -4.28
N CYS A 254 8.05 -32.68 -3.56
CA CYS A 254 9.13 -32.74 -2.57
C CYS A 254 8.83 -31.89 -1.34
N ILE A 255 9.51 -32.18 -0.25
CA ILE A 255 9.44 -31.43 1.01
C ILE A 255 10.85 -30.97 1.35
N LEU A 256 11.07 -29.65 1.41
CA LEU A 256 12.31 -29.04 1.88
C LEU A 256 12.26 -28.93 3.41
N ALA A 257 12.85 -29.89 4.11
CA ALA A 257 12.78 -30.05 5.57
C ALA A 257 14.06 -29.63 6.30
N ASP A 258 14.77 -28.64 5.78
CA ASP A 258 15.95 -28.08 6.44
C ASP A 258 15.58 -27.46 7.79
N GLU A 259 16.54 -27.33 8.69
CA GLU A 259 16.34 -26.67 9.98
C GLU A 259 15.99 -25.18 9.82
N MET A 260 15.42 -24.59 10.89
CA MET A 260 15.08 -23.17 10.91
C MET A 260 16.38 -22.33 10.77
N GLY A 261 16.29 -21.25 9.99
CA GLY A 261 17.44 -20.37 9.78
C GLY A 261 18.37 -20.75 8.61
N LEU A 262 18.23 -21.93 8.01
CA LEU A 262 19.08 -22.36 6.88
C LEU A 262 18.69 -21.78 5.51
N GLY A 263 17.73 -20.86 5.48
CA GLY A 263 17.37 -20.14 4.24
C GLY A 263 16.47 -20.91 3.29
N LYS A 264 15.49 -21.68 3.81
CA LYS A 264 14.46 -22.34 2.97
C LYS A 264 13.75 -21.37 2.06
N THR A 265 13.49 -20.16 2.52
CA THR A 265 12.84 -19.10 1.72
C THR A 265 13.67 -18.72 0.51
N ILE A 266 14.97 -18.47 0.70
CA ILE A 266 15.85 -18.11 -0.41
C ILE A 266 16.01 -19.25 -1.42
N GLN A 267 16.06 -20.51 -0.97
CA GLN A 267 16.07 -21.67 -1.86
C GLN A 267 14.77 -21.77 -2.67
N THR A 268 13.62 -21.48 -2.07
CA THR A 268 12.32 -21.47 -2.76
C THR A 268 12.26 -20.34 -3.80
N ILE A 269 12.71 -19.13 -3.45
CA ILE A 269 12.78 -17.99 -4.38
C ILE A 269 13.71 -18.33 -5.54
N SER A 270 14.91 -18.82 -5.27
CA SER A 270 15.88 -19.24 -6.28
C SER A 270 15.32 -20.32 -7.22
N PHE A 271 14.51 -21.24 -6.69
CA PHE A 271 13.84 -22.25 -7.50
C PHE A 271 12.80 -21.62 -8.45
N LEU A 272 11.94 -20.73 -7.97
CA LEU A 272 10.96 -20.05 -8.80
C LEU A 272 11.63 -19.16 -9.87
N SER A 273 12.68 -18.42 -9.50
CA SER A 273 13.49 -17.64 -10.45
C SER A 273 14.14 -18.52 -11.50
N SER A 274 14.62 -19.70 -11.12
CA SER A 274 15.19 -20.65 -12.07
C SER A 274 14.16 -21.21 -13.06
N LEU A 275 12.93 -21.46 -12.61
CA LEU A 275 11.84 -21.84 -13.51
C LEU A 275 11.54 -20.74 -14.52
N PHE A 276 11.57 -19.49 -14.07
CA PHE A 276 11.34 -18.33 -14.90
C PHE A 276 12.46 -18.13 -15.94
N HIS A 277 13.71 -18.04 -15.50
CA HIS A 277 14.85 -17.68 -16.36
C HIS A 277 15.43 -18.82 -17.19
N LEU A 278 15.43 -20.06 -16.67
CA LEU A 278 16.01 -21.20 -17.37
C LEU A 278 14.98 -21.99 -18.20
N HIS A 279 13.70 -21.92 -17.83
CA HIS A 279 12.68 -22.76 -18.42
C HIS A 279 11.50 -21.98 -19.03
N ASP A 280 11.56 -20.63 -19.06
CA ASP A 280 10.51 -19.74 -19.57
C ASP A 280 9.14 -20.00 -18.94
N ILE A 281 9.11 -20.40 -17.66
CA ILE A 281 7.88 -20.62 -16.91
C ILE A 281 7.58 -19.38 -16.07
N HIS A 282 6.72 -18.53 -16.63
CA HIS A 282 6.38 -17.23 -16.05
C HIS A 282 5.22 -17.29 -15.03
N GLY A 283 4.75 -18.48 -14.68
CA GLY A 283 3.66 -18.64 -13.71
C GLY A 283 2.26 -18.73 -14.36
N PRO A 284 1.20 -18.50 -13.61
CA PRO A 284 1.20 -18.03 -12.19
C PRO A 284 1.70 -19.09 -11.21
N PHE A 285 2.40 -18.66 -10.17
CA PHE A 285 2.82 -19.49 -9.04
C PHE A 285 1.88 -19.26 -7.85
N LEU A 286 1.38 -20.34 -7.24
CA LEU A 286 0.57 -20.27 -6.03
C LEU A 286 1.45 -20.57 -4.82
N ILE A 287 1.62 -19.59 -3.93
CA ILE A 287 2.37 -19.70 -2.69
C ILE A 287 1.39 -19.57 -1.53
N VAL A 288 1.31 -20.60 -0.68
CA VAL A 288 0.41 -20.63 0.48
C VAL A 288 1.24 -20.52 1.75
N VAL A 289 1.00 -19.48 2.54
CA VAL A 289 1.73 -19.20 3.78
C VAL A 289 0.75 -18.79 4.90
N PRO A 290 1.14 -18.96 6.18
CA PRO A 290 0.36 -18.40 7.30
C PRO A 290 0.25 -16.88 7.21
N LEU A 291 -0.85 -16.30 7.71
CA LEU A 291 -1.09 -14.86 7.70
C LEU A 291 0.04 -14.06 8.38
N SER A 292 0.60 -14.59 9.45
CA SER A 292 1.73 -13.98 10.18
C SER A 292 3.01 -13.81 9.35
N THR A 293 3.17 -14.58 8.28
CA THR A 293 4.33 -14.50 7.38
C THR A 293 4.05 -13.66 6.14
N MET A 294 2.78 -13.34 5.85
CA MET A 294 2.40 -12.51 4.69
C MET A 294 2.85 -11.07 4.82
N THR A 295 2.78 -10.49 6.02
CA THR A 295 3.12 -9.08 6.28
C THR A 295 4.61 -8.85 6.53
N GLY A 296 5.39 -9.93 6.66
CA GLY A 296 6.80 -9.87 6.98
C GLY A 296 7.71 -10.12 5.78
N ILE A 297 8.92 -10.54 6.08
CA ILE A 297 10.10 -10.77 5.26
C ILE A 297 9.81 -11.52 3.93
N PHE A 298 8.77 -12.37 3.87
CA PHE A 298 8.50 -13.19 2.69
C PHE A 298 8.00 -12.35 1.50
N PHE A 299 7.07 -11.43 1.75
CA PHE A 299 6.53 -10.58 0.68
C PHE A 299 7.54 -9.52 0.22
N ASN A 300 8.26 -8.91 1.18
CA ASN A 300 9.27 -7.91 0.84
C ASN A 300 10.45 -8.56 0.10
N ASN A 301 10.93 -9.72 0.55
CA ASN A 301 12.03 -10.41 -0.13
C ASN A 301 11.60 -11.05 -1.46
N LEU A 302 10.37 -11.56 -1.57
CA LEU A 302 9.86 -12.12 -2.82
C LEU A 302 9.59 -11.01 -3.84
N ASN A 303 8.95 -9.93 -3.44
CA ASN A 303 8.71 -8.78 -4.30
C ASN A 303 10.03 -8.10 -4.67
N GLN A 304 10.91 -7.85 -3.71
CA GLN A 304 12.22 -7.27 -3.95
C GLN A 304 13.08 -8.18 -4.85
N SER A 305 13.09 -9.48 -4.61
CA SER A 305 13.80 -10.43 -5.49
C SER A 305 13.14 -10.58 -6.87
N LEU A 306 11.81 -10.50 -6.98
CA LEU A 306 11.12 -10.54 -8.27
C LEU A 306 11.12 -9.17 -8.97
N GLU A 307 11.10 -8.05 -8.25
CA GLU A 307 11.23 -6.69 -8.80
C GLU A 307 12.67 -6.34 -9.20
N GLU A 308 13.68 -6.89 -8.51
CA GLU A 308 15.07 -6.82 -8.93
C GLU A 308 15.39 -7.68 -10.17
N PHE A 309 14.49 -8.60 -10.55
CA PHE A 309 14.59 -9.49 -11.72
C PHE A 309 13.81 -8.99 -12.94
N TYR A 310 13.03 -7.90 -12.82
CA TYR A 310 12.42 -7.17 -13.90
C TYR A 310 13.16 -5.82 -14.12
#